data_80ade6b179ba7043a32c1348b70a5f1a
#
_entry.id   80ade6b179ba7043a32c1348b70a5f1a
#
_cell.length_a   1.000
_cell.length_b   1.000
_cell.length_c   1.000
_cell.angle_alpha   90.00
_cell.angle_beta   90.00
_cell.angle_gamma   90.00
#
_symmetry.space_group_name_H-M   'P 1'
#
loop_
_entity.id
_entity.type
_entity.pdbx_description
1 polymer ?
#
loop_
_entity_poly.entity_id
_entity_poly.type
_entity_poly.pdbx_seq_one_letter_code
_entity_poly.pdbx_strand_id
1 'polypeptide(L)'
;LQGMVDQTIDMALMNVEAYYKEIEASNEILKIENPKEFVFGLIMGQILGLGVAALAQMKQGNPTPQDQMQVRDMAYKRVPQIRERIFDK
;
A
#
# COMPACT_ATOMS: atom_id res chain seq x y z
N LEU A 1 7.23 -1.74 -15.26
CA LEU A 1 7.23 -1.72 -13.79
C LEU A 1 6.25 -0.71 -13.22
N GLN A 2 6.20 0.50 -13.77
CA GLN A 2 5.23 1.50 -13.31
C GLN A 2 3.80 0.99 -13.43
N GLY A 3 3.47 0.29 -14.50
CA GLY A 3 2.14 -0.28 -14.67
C GLY A 3 1.78 -1.30 -13.61
N MET A 4 2.75 -2.11 -13.18
CA MET A 4 2.54 -3.09 -12.12
C MET A 4 2.31 -2.41 -10.77
N VAL A 5 3.09 -1.38 -10.48
CA VAL A 5 2.92 -0.61 -9.24
C VAL A 5 1.56 0.08 -9.24
N ASP A 6 1.17 0.70 -10.35
CA ASP A 6 -0.13 1.35 -10.47
C ASP A 6 -1.27 0.38 -10.28
N GLN A 7 -1.18 -0.81 -10.86
CA GLN A 7 -2.21 -1.84 -10.69
C GLN A 7 -2.32 -2.27 -9.23
N THR A 8 -1.19 -2.45 -8.56
CA THR A 8 -1.18 -2.80 -7.13
C THR A 8 -1.85 -1.71 -6.29
N ILE A 9 -1.55 -0.46 -6.59
CA ILE A 9 -2.17 0.68 -5.90
C ILE A 9 -3.69 0.67 -6.12
N ASP A 10 -4.13 0.52 -7.36
CA ASP A 10 -5.55 0.54 -7.69
C ASP A 10 -6.29 -0.60 -6.99
N MET A 11 -5.69 -1.79 -6.93
CA MET A 11 -6.29 -2.91 -6.22
C MET A 11 -6.38 -2.65 -4.72
N ALA A 12 -5.33 -2.06 -4.14
CA ALA A 12 -5.33 -1.74 -2.71
C ALA A 12 -6.41 -0.70 -2.39
N LEU A 13 -6.58 0.30 -3.25
CA LEU A 13 -7.58 1.35 -3.05
C LEU A 13 -9.01 0.81 -3.15
N MET A 14 -9.24 -0.25 -3.91
CA MET A 14 -10.54 -0.90 -3.96
C MET A 14 -10.93 -1.54 -2.64
N ASN A 15 -9.96 -1.85 -1.79
CA ASN A 15 -10.20 -2.54 -0.52
C ASN A 15 -10.30 -1.61 0.69
N VAL A 16 -10.27 -0.29 0.49
CA VAL A 16 -10.28 0.67 1.59
C VAL A 16 -11.49 0.45 2.52
N GLU A 17 -12.68 0.28 1.95
CA GLU A 17 -13.88 0.07 2.76
C GLU A 17 -13.80 -1.20 3.60
N ALA A 18 -13.27 -2.29 3.00
CA ALA A 18 -13.11 -3.55 3.71
C ALA A 18 -12.13 -3.40 4.87
N TYR A 19 -11.06 -2.65 4.69
CA TYR A 19 -10.09 -2.40 5.75
C TYR A 19 -10.74 -1.63 6.90
N TYR A 20 -11.54 -0.62 6.62
CA TYR A 20 -12.23 0.12 7.67
C TYR A 20 -13.16 -0.78 8.48
N LYS A 21 -13.91 -1.65 7.81
CA LYS A 21 -14.80 -2.59 8.49
C LYS A 21 -14.05 -3.55 9.38
N GLU A 22 -12.93 -4.06 8.91
CA GLU A 22 -12.11 -5.00 9.67
C GLU A 22 -11.50 -4.32 10.90
N ILE A 23 -11.01 -3.10 10.74
CA ILE A 23 -10.45 -2.33 11.85
C ILE A 23 -11.52 -2.09 12.91
N GLU A 24 -12.71 -1.68 12.48
CA GLU A 24 -13.83 -1.43 13.41
C GLU A 24 -14.18 -2.69 14.18
N ALA A 25 -14.25 -3.84 13.50
CA ALA A 25 -14.60 -5.10 14.13
C ALA A 25 -13.53 -5.58 15.11
N SER A 26 -12.26 -5.26 14.88
CA SER A 26 -11.13 -5.78 15.65
C SER A 26 -10.45 -4.71 16.51
N ASN A 27 -11.08 -3.56 16.71
CA ASN A 27 -10.41 -2.44 17.37
C ASN A 27 -10.07 -2.71 18.83
N GLU A 28 -10.79 -3.61 19.50
CA GLU A 28 -10.45 -3.99 20.86
C GLU A 28 -9.06 -4.60 20.95
N ILE A 29 -8.69 -5.34 19.91
CA ILE A 29 -7.38 -5.99 19.84
C ILE A 29 -6.34 -5.01 19.30
N LEU A 30 -6.69 -4.30 18.23
CA LEU A 30 -5.75 -3.43 17.52
C LEU A 30 -5.48 -2.12 18.24
N LYS A 31 -6.46 -1.61 18.99
CA LYS A 31 -6.33 -0.35 19.75
C LYS A 31 -5.82 0.80 18.91
N ILE A 32 -6.46 0.98 17.75
CA ILE A 32 -6.08 1.99 16.78
C ILE A 32 -6.70 3.34 17.17
N GLU A 33 -5.86 4.36 17.29
CA GLU A 33 -6.32 5.71 17.63
C GLU A 33 -6.74 6.50 16.41
N ASN A 34 -6.05 6.31 15.29
CA ASN A 34 -6.36 7.02 14.04
C ASN A 34 -6.56 6.01 12.92
N PRO A 35 -7.81 5.59 12.65
CA PRO A 35 -8.08 4.58 11.63
C PRO A 35 -7.61 4.97 10.23
N LYS A 36 -7.72 6.25 9.86
CA LYS A 36 -7.32 6.69 8.52
C LYS A 36 -5.82 6.55 8.31
N GLU A 37 -5.03 6.97 9.30
CA GLU A 37 -3.58 6.81 9.21
C GLU A 37 -3.16 5.35 9.25
N PHE A 38 -3.86 4.52 10.01
CA PHE A 38 -3.60 3.09 10.02
C PHE A 38 -3.85 2.48 8.65
N VAL A 39 -4.99 2.81 8.02
CA VAL A 39 -5.31 2.32 6.67
C VAL A 39 -4.26 2.80 5.67
N PHE A 40 -3.84 4.07 5.78
CA PHE A 40 -2.79 4.59 4.91
C PHE A 40 -1.51 3.76 5.04
N GLY A 41 -1.06 3.49 6.26
CA GLY A 41 0.14 2.69 6.48
C GLY A 41 -0.02 1.25 5.98
N LEU A 42 -1.19 0.66 6.19
CA LEU A 42 -1.47 -0.70 5.71
C LEU A 42 -1.40 -0.77 4.19
N ILE A 43 -2.01 0.18 3.51
CA ILE A 43 -1.99 0.23 2.05
C ILE A 43 -0.57 0.47 1.54
N MET A 44 0.15 1.41 2.13
CA MET A 44 1.54 1.67 1.73
C MET A 44 2.41 0.44 1.93
N GLY A 45 2.22 -0.27 3.04
CA GLY A 45 2.97 -1.51 3.30
C GLY A 45 2.70 -2.57 2.23
N GLN A 46 1.44 -2.72 1.82
CA GLN A 46 1.10 -3.67 0.76
C GLN A 46 1.71 -3.27 -0.57
N ILE A 47 1.62 -1.99 -0.93
CA ILE A 47 2.17 -1.51 -2.20
C ILE A 47 3.67 -1.74 -2.25
N LEU A 48 4.38 -1.36 -1.20
CA LEU A 48 5.83 -1.51 -1.16
C LEU A 48 6.23 -2.98 -1.15
N GLY A 49 5.54 -3.81 -0.35
CA GLY A 49 5.86 -5.22 -0.26
C GLY A 49 5.59 -5.97 -1.56
N LEU A 50 4.39 -5.79 -2.13
CA LEU A 50 4.03 -6.47 -3.36
C LEU A 50 4.82 -5.95 -4.56
N GLY A 51 5.09 -4.64 -4.58
CA GLY A 51 5.88 -4.05 -5.65
C GLY A 51 7.30 -4.58 -5.69
N VAL A 52 7.95 -4.68 -4.52
CA VAL A 52 9.31 -5.22 -4.44
C VAL A 52 9.32 -6.70 -4.80
N ALA A 53 8.34 -7.46 -4.32
CA ALA A 53 8.25 -8.88 -4.66
C ALA A 53 8.06 -9.09 -6.16
N ALA A 54 7.21 -8.30 -6.79
CA ALA A 54 6.98 -8.38 -8.23
C ALA A 54 8.26 -8.07 -9.03
N LEU A 55 8.99 -7.04 -8.60
CA LEU A 55 10.24 -6.67 -9.27
C LEU A 55 11.28 -7.77 -9.12
N ALA A 56 11.39 -8.36 -7.93
CA ALA A 56 12.32 -9.47 -7.70
C ALA A 56 11.98 -10.65 -8.60
N GLN A 57 10.71 -10.96 -8.76
CA GLN A 57 10.27 -12.05 -9.62
C GLN A 57 10.61 -11.78 -11.09
N MET A 58 10.42 -10.55 -11.54
CA MET A 58 10.77 -10.17 -12.91
C MET A 58 12.26 -10.30 -13.18
N LYS A 59 13.10 -9.98 -12.20
CA LYS A 59 14.55 -10.05 -12.31
C LYS A 59 15.08 -11.46 -12.01
N GLN A 60 14.22 -12.36 -11.57
CA GLN A 60 14.57 -13.73 -11.19
C GLN A 60 15.66 -13.78 -10.12
N GLY A 61 15.56 -12.90 -9.13
CA GLY A 61 16.54 -12.82 -8.07
C GLY A 61 16.00 -12.09 -6.85
N ASN A 62 16.82 -11.95 -5.82
CA ASN A 62 16.47 -11.26 -4.61
C ASN A 62 16.39 -9.76 -4.87
N PRO A 63 15.44 -9.04 -4.22
CA PRO A 63 15.37 -7.60 -4.35
C PRO A 63 16.61 -6.94 -3.74
N THR A 64 17.15 -5.95 -4.44
CA THR A 64 18.27 -5.15 -3.96
C THR A 64 17.74 -3.89 -3.25
N PRO A 65 18.59 -3.19 -2.45
CA PRO A 65 18.17 -1.90 -1.92
C PRO A 65 17.77 -0.90 -2.99
N GLN A 66 18.41 -0.95 -4.16
CA GLN A 66 18.03 -0.07 -5.28
C GLN A 66 16.66 -0.41 -5.82
N ASP A 67 16.31 -1.70 -5.88
CA ASP A 67 14.99 -2.14 -6.30
C ASP A 67 13.92 -1.59 -5.35
N GLN A 68 14.18 -1.66 -4.05
CA GLN A 68 13.26 -1.15 -3.05
C GLN A 68 13.05 0.35 -3.18
N MET A 69 14.13 1.10 -3.43
CA MET A 69 14.05 2.53 -3.63
C MET A 69 13.25 2.90 -4.89
N GLN A 70 13.42 2.12 -5.95
CA GLN A 70 12.70 2.35 -7.20
C GLN A 70 11.19 2.17 -7.01
N VAL A 71 10.79 1.09 -6.36
CA VAL A 71 9.38 0.83 -6.08
C VAL A 71 8.82 1.90 -5.17
N ARG A 72 9.58 2.28 -4.13
CA ARG A 72 9.16 3.34 -3.22
C ARG A 72 8.91 4.64 -3.96
N ASP A 73 9.82 5.04 -4.83
CA ASP A 73 9.68 6.31 -5.56
C ASP A 73 8.45 6.29 -6.46
N MET A 74 8.17 5.17 -7.10
CA MET A 74 6.97 5.01 -7.91
C MET A 74 5.70 5.10 -7.08
N ALA A 75 5.70 4.47 -5.91
CA ALA A 75 4.55 4.52 -5.01
C ALA A 75 4.34 5.93 -4.45
N TYR A 76 5.43 6.61 -4.09
CA TYR A 76 5.33 7.94 -3.50
C TYR A 76 4.77 8.98 -4.46
N LYS A 77 4.94 8.79 -5.76
CA LYS A 77 4.33 9.68 -6.75
C LYS A 77 2.81 9.68 -6.66
N ARG A 78 2.22 8.59 -6.18
CA ARG A 78 0.77 8.46 -6.08
C ARG A 78 0.24 8.66 -4.66
N VAL A 79 1.11 9.01 -3.71
CA VAL A 79 0.68 9.24 -2.32
C VAL A 79 -0.45 10.28 -2.22
N PRO A 80 -0.41 11.42 -2.92
CA PRO A 80 -1.53 12.36 -2.82
C PRO A 80 -2.88 11.74 -3.21
N GLN A 81 -2.91 10.91 -4.25
CA GLN A 81 -4.12 10.21 -4.67
C GLN A 81 -4.56 9.19 -3.63
N ILE A 82 -3.60 8.46 -3.06
CA ILE A 82 -3.89 7.46 -2.04
C ILE A 82 -4.49 8.13 -0.81
N ARG A 83 -3.90 9.22 -0.35
CA ARG A 83 -4.41 9.96 0.80
C ARG A 83 -5.79 10.54 0.53
N GLU A 84 -6.00 11.09 -0.66
CA GLU A 84 -7.31 11.62 -1.05
C GLU A 84 -8.38 10.53 -0.96
N ARG A 85 -8.10 9.34 -1.48
CA ARG A 85 -9.07 8.24 -1.46
C ARG A 85 -9.40 7.78 -0.04
N ILE A 86 -8.43 7.83 0.86
CA ILE A 86 -8.60 7.37 2.24
C ILE A 86 -9.25 8.46 3.10
N PHE A 87 -8.80 9.71 2.96
CA PHE A 87 -9.15 10.78 3.90
C PHE A 87 -10.36 11.60 3.48
N ASP A 88 -10.78 11.53 2.21
CA ASP A 88 -11.92 12.30 1.71
C ASP A 88 -13.26 11.56 1.87
N LYS A 89 -13.37 10.72 2.86
CA LYS A 89 -14.59 10.00 3.17
C LYS A 89 -15.19 10.46 4.46
#